data_4747611a321f6634e6edc11d161740e3
#
_entry.id   4747611a321f6634e6edc11d161740e3
#
_cell.length_a   1.000
_cell.length_b   1.000
_cell.length_c   1.000
_cell.angle_alpha   90.00
_cell.angle_beta   90.00
_cell.angle_gamma   90.00
#
_symmetry.space_group_name_H-M   'P 1'
#
loop_
_entity.id
_entity.type
_entity.pdbx_description
1 polymer ?
#
loop_
_entity_poly.entity_id
_entity_poly.type
_entity_poly.pdbx_seq_one_letter_code
_entity_poly.pdbx_strand_id
1 'polypeptide(L)'
;MIRFDRLDYLKFESFIQQIMVGGMDQKLPKIRDEEREGKFGYVHAVSGPVVTADKMAGSAMYELVRVGYDELVGEIIRLEGDLATIQVYEDTSGVTVGDPVLRTGKPLSVELGPGIMGAIFDGIQRPLKDINEMTQSIYIPKGINTDALSVTAEWDFSHMHGVKIGSHVSGGDVYGIVQENNLIKHKVLLPPKARGTVTYIAPPGNYTVKDKILETEFDGQKTEYTLKQVQLTMYYYIVQTYII
;
A
#
# COMPACT_ATOMS: atom_id res chain seq x y z
N MET A 1 18.18 36.55 -39.66
CA MET A 1 16.82 36.52 -40.21
C MET A 1 16.55 35.11 -40.70
N ILE A 2 16.03 34.25 -39.79
CA ILE A 2 15.80 32.82 -40.04
C ILE A 2 14.42 32.70 -40.69
N ARG A 3 14.40 32.27 -41.93
CA ARG A 3 13.17 32.05 -42.70
C ARG A 3 12.65 30.68 -42.32
N PHE A 4 11.56 30.63 -41.55
CA PHE A 4 10.82 29.36 -41.32
C PHE A 4 10.07 28.99 -42.61
N ASP A 5 10.27 27.76 -43.05
CA ASP A 5 9.68 27.24 -44.26
C ASP A 5 8.19 26.89 -44.02
N ARG A 6 7.34 27.12 -44.98
CA ARG A 6 5.88 26.90 -44.92
C ARG A 6 5.50 25.44 -44.63
N LEU A 7 6.43 24.54 -44.88
CA LEU A 7 6.29 23.08 -44.60
C LEU A 7 6.41 22.78 -43.11
N ASP A 8 7.21 23.53 -42.36
CA ASP A 8 7.36 23.35 -40.91
C ASP A 8 6.15 23.84 -40.13
N TYR A 9 5.49 24.91 -40.66
CA TYR A 9 4.26 25.43 -40.07
C TYR A 9 3.09 24.42 -40.21
N LEU A 10 2.96 23.79 -41.38
CA LEU A 10 1.91 22.78 -41.64
C LEU A 10 2.12 21.48 -40.82
N LYS A 11 3.36 21.11 -40.56
CA LYS A 11 3.67 19.96 -39.65
C LYS A 11 3.36 20.29 -38.20
N PHE A 12 3.63 21.52 -37.80
CA PHE A 12 3.32 21.98 -36.44
C PHE A 12 1.79 22.09 -36.21
N GLU A 13 1.04 22.60 -37.16
CA GLU A 13 -0.43 22.63 -37.11
C GLU A 13 -1.04 21.22 -37.09
N SER A 14 -0.53 20.29 -37.90
CA SER A 14 -0.94 18.91 -37.92
C SER A 14 -0.64 18.23 -36.58
N PHE A 15 0.50 18.50 -35.98
CA PHE A 15 0.89 17.97 -34.67
C PHE A 15 0.01 18.53 -33.53
N ILE A 16 -0.32 19.81 -33.54
CA ILE A 16 -1.26 20.44 -32.60
C ILE A 16 -2.67 19.88 -32.77
N GLN A 17 -3.15 19.68 -33.99
CA GLN A 17 -4.45 19.02 -34.23
C GLN A 17 -4.47 17.58 -33.76
N GLN A 18 -3.38 16.85 -33.93
CA GLN A 18 -3.29 15.45 -33.47
C GLN A 18 -3.27 15.36 -31.93
N ILE A 19 -2.69 16.36 -31.24
CA ILE A 19 -2.74 16.45 -29.78
C ILE A 19 -4.14 16.87 -29.31
N MET A 20 -4.80 17.78 -30.00
CA MET A 20 -6.15 18.25 -29.60
C MET A 20 -7.26 17.23 -29.91
N VAL A 21 -7.12 16.43 -30.96
CA VAL A 21 -8.12 15.38 -31.31
C VAL A 21 -7.86 14.08 -30.57
N GLY A 22 -6.60 13.76 -30.21
CA GLY A 22 -6.25 12.58 -29.42
C GLY A 22 -6.63 12.69 -27.92
N GLY A 23 -6.98 13.89 -27.43
CA GLY A 23 -7.29 14.14 -26.02
C GLY A 23 -8.77 14.09 -25.64
N MET A 24 -9.71 13.88 -26.57
CA MET A 24 -11.13 14.06 -26.29
C MET A 24 -11.99 12.80 -26.24
N ASP A 25 -11.44 11.59 -26.37
CA ASP A 25 -12.22 10.35 -26.30
C ASP A 25 -11.75 9.33 -25.25
N GLN A 26 -10.99 9.76 -24.25
CA GLN A 26 -10.97 9.02 -23.00
C GLN A 26 -12.29 9.33 -22.29
N LYS A 27 -13.29 8.46 -22.51
CA LYS A 27 -14.43 8.35 -21.60
C LYS A 27 -13.85 8.18 -20.21
N LEU A 28 -13.78 9.27 -19.46
CA LEU A 28 -13.54 9.22 -18.02
C LEU A 28 -14.50 8.17 -17.48
N PRO A 29 -14.05 7.12 -16.78
CA PRO A 29 -14.96 6.17 -16.18
C PRO A 29 -15.94 7.00 -15.37
N LYS A 30 -17.26 6.81 -15.59
CA LYS A 30 -18.31 7.36 -14.73
C LYS A 30 -18.11 6.73 -13.37
N ILE A 31 -17.27 7.36 -12.58
CA ILE A 31 -17.11 7.02 -11.17
C ILE A 31 -18.38 7.55 -10.55
N ARG A 32 -19.14 6.66 -9.90
CA ARG A 32 -20.26 7.06 -9.07
C ARG A 32 -19.69 7.95 -8.00
N ASP A 33 -19.99 9.24 -8.10
CA ASP A 33 -19.47 10.27 -7.20
C ASP A 33 -19.82 9.96 -5.74
N GLU A 34 -20.97 9.33 -5.49
CA GLU A 34 -21.43 8.89 -4.16
C GLU A 34 -20.45 7.90 -3.46
N GLU A 35 -19.85 6.95 -4.20
CA GLU A 35 -18.88 6.02 -3.62
C GLU A 35 -17.50 6.67 -3.34
N ARG A 36 -17.20 7.74 -4.07
CA ARG A 36 -15.97 8.53 -3.83
C ARG A 36 -16.15 9.52 -2.70
N GLU A 37 -17.27 10.25 -2.67
CA GLU A 37 -17.56 11.22 -1.61
C GLU A 37 -17.53 10.56 -0.23
N GLY A 38 -17.99 9.32 -0.10
CA GLY A 38 -17.91 8.57 1.15
C GLY A 38 -16.51 8.17 1.61
N LYS A 39 -15.49 8.31 0.75
CA LYS A 39 -14.09 7.97 1.09
C LYS A 39 -13.23 9.19 1.42
N PHE A 40 -13.72 10.39 1.14
CA PHE A 40 -12.96 11.62 1.36
C PHE A 40 -13.59 12.45 2.47
N GLY A 41 -12.76 12.86 3.43
CA GLY A 41 -13.00 13.99 4.30
C GLY A 41 -12.23 15.21 3.81
N TYR A 42 -12.32 16.31 4.54
CA TYR A 42 -11.61 17.53 4.22
C TYR A 42 -10.96 18.12 5.47
N VAL A 43 -9.78 18.70 5.30
CA VAL A 43 -9.08 19.37 6.40
C VAL A 43 -9.89 20.53 6.92
N HIS A 44 -10.25 20.50 8.18
CA HIS A 44 -10.95 21.57 8.88
C HIS A 44 -9.98 22.53 9.59
N ALA A 45 -8.95 21.99 10.22
CA ALA A 45 -7.92 22.77 10.92
C ALA A 45 -6.59 22.04 10.96
N VAL A 46 -5.48 22.78 10.99
CA VAL A 46 -4.12 22.25 11.12
C VAL A 46 -3.47 22.88 12.36
N SER A 47 -2.92 22.05 13.24
CA SER A 47 -2.23 22.47 14.47
C SER A 47 -0.95 21.65 14.66
N GLY A 48 0.14 22.07 14.02
CA GLY A 48 1.39 21.29 14.01
C GLY A 48 1.18 19.91 13.40
N PRO A 49 1.58 18.81 14.05
CA PRO A 49 1.42 17.45 13.53
C PRO A 49 -0.02 16.94 13.60
N VAL A 50 -0.94 17.70 14.20
CA VAL A 50 -2.33 17.31 14.37
C VAL A 50 -3.20 18.04 13.35
N VAL A 51 -3.96 17.28 12.58
CA VAL A 51 -4.92 17.76 11.59
C VAL A 51 -6.32 17.35 12.02
N THR A 52 -7.26 18.29 12.02
CA THR A 52 -8.68 17.97 12.21
C THR A 52 -9.36 17.94 10.84
N ALA A 53 -10.09 16.88 10.54
CA ALA A 53 -10.84 16.73 9.29
C ALA A 53 -12.32 16.60 9.54
N ASP A 54 -13.14 17.17 8.67
CA ASP A 54 -14.59 17.02 8.65
C ASP A 54 -15.04 15.97 7.62
N LYS A 55 -16.34 15.66 7.60
CA LYS A 55 -16.97 14.64 6.75
C LYS A 55 -16.32 13.25 6.91
N MET A 56 -15.88 12.94 8.11
CA MET A 56 -15.23 11.67 8.44
C MET A 56 -16.21 10.64 9.04
N ALA A 57 -17.51 10.80 8.79
CA ALA A 57 -18.54 9.85 9.24
C ALA A 57 -18.25 8.42 8.75
N GLY A 58 -18.32 7.46 9.66
CA GLY A 58 -18.03 6.05 9.37
C GLY A 58 -16.54 5.68 9.35
N SER A 59 -15.64 6.60 9.71
CA SER A 59 -14.24 6.26 9.98
C SER A 59 -14.10 5.48 11.28
N ALA A 60 -13.04 4.70 11.38
CA ALA A 60 -12.71 3.95 12.58
C ALA A 60 -11.55 4.62 13.35
N MET A 61 -11.51 4.38 14.67
CA MET A 61 -10.33 4.74 15.48
C MET A 61 -9.11 3.96 14.97
N TYR A 62 -7.97 4.62 14.92
CA TYR A 62 -6.69 4.08 14.41
C TYR A 62 -6.71 3.75 12.92
N GLU A 63 -7.68 4.28 12.17
CA GLU A 63 -7.69 4.16 10.72
C GLU A 63 -6.55 4.97 10.11
N LEU A 64 -5.82 4.35 9.18
CA LEU A 64 -4.83 5.02 8.36
C LEU A 64 -5.54 5.96 7.38
N VAL A 65 -5.08 7.20 7.32
CA VAL A 65 -5.58 8.21 6.38
C VAL A 65 -4.43 8.87 5.61
N ARG A 66 -4.74 9.39 4.46
CA ARG A 66 -3.82 10.18 3.62
C ARG A 66 -4.29 11.62 3.59
N VAL A 67 -3.49 12.54 4.09
CA VAL A 67 -3.86 13.94 4.30
C VAL A 67 -3.24 14.83 3.22
N GLY A 68 -4.10 15.64 2.59
CA GLY A 68 -3.70 16.61 1.59
C GLY A 68 -3.35 15.99 0.24
N TYR A 69 -2.94 16.86 -0.68
CA TYR A 69 -2.53 16.45 -2.03
C TYR A 69 -1.18 15.74 -2.05
N ASP A 70 -0.35 15.96 -1.04
CA ASP A 70 0.92 15.24 -0.85
C ASP A 70 0.71 13.82 -0.28
N GLU A 71 -0.54 13.42 0.04
CA GLU A 71 -0.90 12.12 0.61
C GLU A 71 -0.13 11.77 1.88
N LEU A 72 0.05 12.74 2.79
CA LEU A 72 0.78 12.55 4.03
C LEU A 72 0.15 11.47 4.90
N VAL A 73 0.97 10.58 5.41
CA VAL A 73 0.51 9.45 6.23
C VAL A 73 0.09 9.94 7.61
N GLY A 74 -1.14 9.62 8.00
CA GLY A 74 -1.68 9.94 9.32
C GLY A 74 -2.59 8.85 9.86
N GLU A 75 -2.88 8.92 11.15
CA GLU A 75 -3.73 7.99 11.88
C GLU A 75 -4.79 8.76 12.67
N ILE A 76 -6.02 8.24 12.68
CA ILE A 76 -7.12 8.84 13.45
C ILE A 76 -6.94 8.50 14.93
N ILE A 77 -6.71 9.54 15.74
CA ILE A 77 -6.53 9.39 17.20
C ILE A 77 -7.79 9.73 18.01
N ARG A 78 -8.75 10.44 17.41
CA ARG A 78 -10.01 10.82 18.08
C ARG A 78 -11.10 11.03 17.03
N LEU A 79 -12.31 10.64 17.40
CA LEU A 79 -13.52 10.86 16.60
C LEU A 79 -14.57 11.59 17.44
N GLU A 80 -15.14 12.64 16.89
CA GLU A 80 -16.20 13.45 17.52
C GLU A 80 -17.29 13.74 16.49
N GLY A 81 -18.30 12.86 16.43
CA GLY A 81 -19.36 12.98 15.43
C GLY A 81 -18.79 12.78 14.02
N ASP A 82 -18.82 13.84 13.23
CA ASP A 82 -18.30 13.88 11.85
C ASP A 82 -16.86 14.40 11.75
N LEU A 83 -16.31 14.85 12.88
CA LEU A 83 -14.94 15.35 12.97
C LEU A 83 -13.99 14.24 13.40
N ALA A 84 -12.85 14.13 12.70
CA ALA A 84 -11.74 13.27 13.08
C ALA A 84 -10.51 14.10 13.40
N THR A 85 -9.85 13.79 14.51
CA THR A 85 -8.53 14.31 14.84
C THR A 85 -7.51 13.29 14.38
N ILE A 86 -6.58 13.73 13.55
CA ILE A 86 -5.60 12.90 12.84
C ILE A 86 -4.22 13.32 13.31
N GLN A 87 -3.41 12.36 13.72
CA GLN A 87 -1.98 12.57 13.93
C GLN A 87 -1.25 12.24 12.63
N VAL A 88 -0.59 13.23 12.04
CA VAL A 88 0.22 13.07 10.84
C VAL A 88 1.66 12.77 11.25
N TYR A 89 2.27 11.78 10.60
CA TYR A 89 3.64 11.34 10.91
C TYR A 89 4.71 12.08 10.13
N GLU A 90 4.28 12.90 9.17
CA GLU A 90 5.16 13.70 8.32
C GLU A 90 4.96 15.19 8.58
N ASP A 91 5.81 16.03 7.99
CA ASP A 91 5.70 17.48 8.09
C ASP A 91 4.43 17.98 7.40
N THR A 92 3.58 18.64 8.16
CA THR A 92 2.29 19.19 7.71
C THR A 92 2.41 20.56 7.04
N SER A 93 3.63 21.07 6.89
CA SER A 93 3.82 22.35 6.19
C SER A 93 3.30 22.27 4.75
N GLY A 94 2.40 23.19 4.42
CA GLY A 94 1.73 23.20 3.11
C GLY A 94 0.34 22.57 3.07
N VAL A 95 -0.09 21.87 4.13
CA VAL A 95 -1.48 21.42 4.25
C VAL A 95 -2.38 22.62 4.57
N THR A 96 -3.45 22.77 3.80
CA THR A 96 -4.40 23.87 3.94
C THR A 96 -5.80 23.38 4.32
N VAL A 97 -6.59 24.29 4.89
CA VAL A 97 -8.00 24.01 5.17
C VAL A 97 -8.74 23.79 3.86
N GLY A 98 -9.50 22.70 3.79
CA GLY A 98 -10.21 22.29 2.58
C GLY A 98 -9.47 21.23 1.74
N ASP A 99 -8.21 20.90 2.06
CA ASP A 99 -7.50 19.81 1.38
C ASP A 99 -8.19 18.45 1.62
N PRO A 100 -8.13 17.54 0.65
CA PRO A 100 -8.78 16.25 0.78
C PRO A 100 -8.06 15.35 1.79
N VAL A 101 -8.83 14.55 2.52
CA VAL A 101 -8.35 13.48 3.40
C VAL A 101 -8.91 12.16 2.92
N LEU A 102 -8.06 11.29 2.38
CA LEU A 102 -8.47 9.98 1.90
C LEU A 102 -8.50 8.97 3.05
N ARG A 103 -9.64 8.32 3.21
CA ARG A 103 -9.86 7.24 4.16
C ARG A 103 -9.47 5.91 3.51
N THR A 104 -8.66 5.11 4.20
CA THR A 104 -8.23 3.80 3.68
C THR A 104 -9.12 2.64 4.13
N GLY A 105 -9.95 2.84 5.15
CA GLY A 105 -10.80 1.80 5.77
C GLY A 105 -9.99 0.73 6.50
N LYS A 106 -8.70 0.94 6.71
CA LYS A 106 -7.79 -0.03 7.34
C LYS A 106 -6.90 0.68 8.36
N PRO A 107 -6.56 0.04 9.47
CA PRO A 107 -5.58 0.59 10.41
C PRO A 107 -4.18 0.56 9.81
N LEU A 108 -3.26 1.32 10.42
CA LEU A 108 -1.85 1.24 10.09
C LEU A 108 -1.36 -0.19 10.26
N SER A 109 -0.85 -0.77 9.20
CA SER A 109 -0.46 -2.17 9.14
C SER A 109 0.93 -2.32 8.54
N VAL A 110 1.64 -3.36 8.95
CA VAL A 110 2.98 -3.71 8.49
C VAL A 110 2.90 -4.79 7.43
N GLU A 111 3.66 -4.63 6.37
CA GLU A 111 3.83 -5.63 5.33
C GLU A 111 4.97 -6.57 5.72
N LEU A 112 4.65 -7.85 5.88
CA LEU A 112 5.61 -8.90 6.21
C LEU A 112 5.85 -9.78 4.98
N GLY A 113 7.10 -10.15 4.74
CA GLY A 113 7.48 -11.01 3.63
C GLY A 113 8.98 -11.18 3.51
N PRO A 114 9.43 -11.96 2.53
CA PRO A 114 10.85 -12.08 2.25
C PRO A 114 11.46 -10.74 1.84
N GLY A 115 12.68 -10.46 2.30
CA GLY A 115 13.39 -9.19 2.05
C GLY A 115 13.37 -8.21 3.23
N ILE A 116 12.57 -8.44 4.26
CA ILE A 116 12.54 -7.59 5.46
C ILE A 116 13.87 -7.59 6.20
N MET A 117 14.52 -8.75 6.33
CA MET A 117 15.70 -8.90 7.19
C MET A 117 16.95 -8.17 6.66
N GLY A 118 16.98 -7.85 5.39
CA GLY A 118 18.09 -7.11 4.76
C GLY A 118 17.84 -5.62 4.56
N ALA A 119 16.66 -5.11 4.93
CA ALA A 119 16.23 -3.74 4.67
C ALA A 119 16.22 -2.89 5.96
N ILE A 120 16.40 -1.59 5.79
CA ILE A 120 16.31 -0.60 6.87
C ILE A 120 15.06 0.23 6.61
N PHE A 121 14.19 0.30 7.61
CA PHE A 121 12.91 0.99 7.54
C PHE A 121 12.84 2.16 8.52
N ASP A 122 11.97 3.11 8.20
CA ASP A 122 11.55 4.13 9.17
C ASP A 122 10.36 3.63 10.04
N GLY A 123 9.83 4.53 10.90
CA GLY A 123 8.73 4.21 11.83
C GLY A 123 7.40 3.84 11.17
N ILE A 124 7.19 4.13 9.90
CA ILE A 124 5.99 3.78 9.12
C ILE A 124 6.28 2.78 7.98
N GLN A 125 7.38 2.05 8.13
CA GLN A 125 7.83 0.99 7.22
C GLN A 125 8.14 1.46 5.79
N ARG A 126 8.72 2.67 5.62
CA ARG A 126 9.28 3.08 4.34
C ARG A 126 10.73 2.60 4.20
N PRO A 127 11.11 1.96 3.08
CA PRO A 127 12.46 1.45 2.86
C PRO A 127 13.43 2.62 2.60
N LEU A 128 14.34 2.89 3.55
CA LEU A 128 15.22 4.05 3.50
C LEU A 128 16.24 3.99 2.37
N LYS A 129 16.72 2.80 2.03
CA LYS A 129 17.68 2.61 0.95
C LYS A 129 17.07 2.95 -0.39
N ASP A 130 15.88 2.44 -0.68
CA ASP A 130 15.17 2.66 -1.94
C ASP A 130 14.81 4.15 -2.10
N ILE A 131 14.36 4.78 -1.01
CA ILE A 131 14.08 6.23 -1.00
C ILE A 131 15.34 7.04 -1.30
N ASN A 132 16.47 6.70 -0.69
CA ASN A 132 17.73 7.40 -0.95
C ASN A 132 18.20 7.21 -2.40
N GLU A 133 18.05 6.03 -2.97
CA GLU A 133 18.36 5.76 -4.39
C GLU A 133 17.46 6.55 -5.35
N MET A 134 16.16 6.70 -5.02
CA MET A 134 15.21 7.46 -5.82
C MET A 134 15.41 8.98 -5.74
N THR A 135 15.67 9.48 -4.54
CA THR A 135 15.69 10.94 -4.29
C THR A 135 17.08 11.55 -4.34
N GLN A 136 18.12 10.73 -4.24
CA GLN A 136 19.54 11.17 -4.14
C GLN A 136 19.72 12.18 -2.98
N SER A 137 18.89 12.09 -1.95
CA SER A 137 18.86 13.00 -0.80
C SER A 137 19.05 12.24 0.51
N ILE A 138 19.73 12.88 1.46
CA ILE A 138 19.87 12.38 2.84
C ILE A 138 18.54 12.53 3.60
N TYR A 139 17.70 13.49 3.21
CA TYR A 139 16.42 13.75 3.82
C TYR A 139 15.32 13.00 3.09
N ILE A 140 14.37 12.43 3.85
CA ILE A 140 13.19 11.80 3.30
C ILE A 140 12.19 12.91 2.92
N PRO A 141 11.88 13.11 1.63
CA PRO A 141 10.84 14.03 1.23
C PRO A 141 9.47 13.57 1.75
N LYS A 142 8.58 14.51 2.02
CA LYS A 142 7.19 14.21 2.41
C LYS A 142 6.40 13.61 1.25
N GLY A 143 5.39 12.82 1.58
CA GLY A 143 4.46 12.27 0.59
C GLY A 143 5.02 11.14 -0.28
N ILE A 144 6.21 10.57 0.05
CA ILE A 144 6.73 9.42 -0.68
C ILE A 144 5.94 8.17 -0.33
N ASN A 145 5.36 7.57 -1.36
CA ASN A 145 4.67 6.29 -1.26
C ASN A 145 5.48 5.22 -1.99
N THR A 146 6.20 4.41 -1.24
CA THR A 146 7.04 3.32 -1.76
C THR A 146 6.59 2.00 -1.13
N ASP A 147 6.52 0.92 -1.93
CA ASP A 147 6.23 -0.41 -1.41
C ASP A 147 7.29 -0.80 -0.35
N ALA A 148 6.86 -1.35 0.77
CA ALA A 148 7.75 -1.74 1.85
C ALA A 148 8.66 -2.92 1.47
N LEU A 149 8.17 -3.81 0.60
CA LEU A 149 8.91 -4.96 0.09
C LEU A 149 9.23 -4.75 -1.39
N SER A 150 10.44 -5.15 -1.81
CA SER A 150 10.81 -5.11 -3.22
C SER A 150 9.88 -5.99 -4.06
N VAL A 151 9.22 -5.36 -5.02
CA VAL A 151 8.29 -6.03 -5.94
C VAL A 151 9.03 -6.80 -7.03
N THR A 152 10.26 -6.39 -7.35
CA THR A 152 11.06 -6.94 -8.44
C THR A 152 11.97 -8.08 -8.01
N ALA A 153 12.22 -8.23 -6.71
CA ALA A 153 13.06 -9.30 -6.19
C ALA A 153 12.36 -10.66 -6.33
N GLU A 154 13.09 -11.63 -6.85
CA GLU A 154 12.66 -13.01 -6.97
C GLU A 154 13.19 -13.82 -5.79
N TRP A 155 12.34 -14.70 -5.24
CA TRP A 155 12.63 -15.50 -4.06
C TRP A 155 12.43 -16.98 -4.38
N ASP A 156 13.39 -17.82 -3.97
CA ASP A 156 13.31 -19.27 -4.13
C ASP A 156 12.30 -19.84 -3.10
N PHE A 157 11.12 -20.19 -3.62
CA PHE A 157 10.02 -20.75 -2.84
C PHE A 157 10.03 -22.28 -2.91
N SER A 158 9.86 -22.91 -1.75
CA SER A 158 9.60 -24.34 -1.63
C SER A 158 8.37 -24.59 -0.73
N HIS A 159 7.44 -25.42 -1.20
CA HIS A 159 6.27 -25.76 -0.41
C HIS A 159 6.61 -26.73 0.74
N MET A 160 5.84 -26.64 1.82
CA MET A 160 6.00 -27.55 2.96
C MET A 160 5.50 -28.97 2.63
N HIS A 161 6.24 -30.00 3.02
CA HIS A 161 5.92 -31.40 2.69
C HIS A 161 4.52 -31.89 3.13
N GLY A 162 3.90 -31.23 4.09
CA GLY A 162 2.57 -31.58 4.60
C GLY A 162 1.41 -30.94 3.85
N VAL A 163 1.65 -29.93 3.01
CA VAL A 163 0.60 -29.17 2.33
C VAL A 163 0.51 -29.61 0.87
N LYS A 164 -0.64 -30.17 0.49
CA LYS A 164 -0.93 -30.64 -0.88
C LYS A 164 -2.30 -30.15 -1.31
N ILE A 165 -2.57 -30.19 -2.60
CA ILE A 165 -3.92 -29.95 -3.12
C ILE A 165 -4.89 -30.91 -2.44
N GLY A 166 -6.00 -30.38 -1.93
CA GLY A 166 -6.98 -31.11 -1.14
C GLY A 166 -6.70 -31.16 0.39
N SER A 167 -5.54 -30.70 0.86
CA SER A 167 -5.28 -30.56 2.30
C SER A 167 -6.16 -29.46 2.91
N HIS A 168 -6.68 -29.71 4.11
CA HIS A 168 -7.34 -28.67 4.88
C HIS A 168 -6.29 -27.89 5.68
N VAL A 169 -6.34 -26.56 5.59
CA VAL A 169 -5.39 -25.65 6.24
C VAL A 169 -6.13 -24.59 7.05
N SER A 170 -5.48 -24.13 8.11
CA SER A 170 -6.01 -23.18 9.06
C SER A 170 -5.01 -22.05 9.33
N GLY A 171 -5.46 -20.95 9.94
CA GLY A 171 -4.60 -19.83 10.29
C GLY A 171 -3.42 -20.23 11.16
N GLY A 172 -2.23 -19.77 10.76
CA GLY A 172 -0.96 -20.11 11.40
C GLY A 172 -0.24 -21.32 10.78
N ASP A 173 -0.89 -22.08 9.90
CA ASP A 173 -0.20 -23.17 9.21
C ASP A 173 0.88 -22.64 8.26
N VAL A 174 2.05 -23.27 8.28
CA VAL A 174 3.16 -22.97 7.37
C VAL A 174 2.93 -23.70 6.05
N TYR A 175 2.71 -22.98 4.96
CA TYR A 175 2.52 -23.60 3.66
C TYR A 175 3.77 -23.58 2.78
N GLY A 176 4.76 -22.75 3.11
CA GLY A 176 5.99 -22.69 2.34
C GLY A 176 7.17 -22.11 3.10
N ILE A 177 8.32 -22.25 2.50
CA ILE A 177 9.60 -21.76 3.00
C ILE A 177 10.28 -21.02 1.85
N VAL A 178 10.84 -19.86 2.16
CA VAL A 178 11.66 -19.05 1.26
C VAL A 178 13.06 -18.93 1.87
N GLN A 179 14.08 -19.21 1.10
CA GLN A 179 15.46 -19.00 1.53
C GLN A 179 15.83 -17.53 1.32
N GLU A 180 15.81 -16.73 2.39
CA GLU A 180 16.09 -15.30 2.32
C GLU A 180 17.60 -15.02 2.29
N ASN A 181 18.36 -15.75 3.11
CA ASN A 181 19.82 -15.73 3.10
C ASN A 181 20.38 -17.09 3.60
N ASN A 182 21.70 -17.22 3.69
CA ASN A 182 22.34 -18.48 4.09
C ASN A 182 21.97 -18.95 5.51
N LEU A 183 21.49 -18.06 6.37
CA LEU A 183 21.19 -18.35 7.78
C LEU A 183 19.69 -18.42 8.05
N ILE A 184 18.87 -17.70 7.30
CA ILE A 184 17.46 -17.50 7.62
C ILE A 184 16.58 -18.12 6.54
N LYS A 185 15.71 -19.02 7.00
CA LYS A 185 14.60 -19.58 6.22
C LYS A 185 13.33 -18.88 6.64
N HIS A 186 12.80 -18.03 5.77
CA HIS A 186 11.54 -17.36 5.98
C HIS A 186 10.39 -18.35 5.81
N LYS A 187 9.60 -18.55 6.87
CA LYS A 187 8.41 -19.42 6.83
C LYS A 187 7.20 -18.58 6.45
N VAL A 188 6.52 -19.00 5.39
CA VAL A 188 5.30 -18.33 4.93
C VAL A 188 4.10 -19.01 5.58
N LEU A 189 3.33 -18.22 6.37
CA LEU A 189 2.21 -18.70 7.17
C LEU A 189 0.88 -18.19 6.60
N LEU A 190 -0.18 -18.95 6.84
CA LEU A 190 -1.54 -18.47 6.58
C LEU A 190 -1.95 -17.41 7.61
N PRO A 191 -2.64 -16.35 7.19
CA PRO A 191 -3.19 -15.34 8.10
C PRO A 191 -4.07 -15.99 9.19
N PRO A 192 -4.13 -15.42 10.42
CA PRO A 192 -4.81 -16.05 11.55
C PRO A 192 -6.29 -16.39 11.33
N LYS A 193 -6.99 -15.65 10.47
CA LYS A 193 -8.40 -15.86 10.15
C LYS A 193 -8.63 -16.73 8.92
N ALA A 194 -7.55 -17.13 8.22
CA ALA A 194 -7.65 -17.94 7.02
C ALA A 194 -7.96 -19.40 7.38
N ARG A 195 -8.80 -20.02 6.58
CA ARG A 195 -9.13 -21.45 6.65
C ARG A 195 -9.66 -21.91 5.31
N GLY A 196 -9.51 -23.17 5.01
CA GLY A 196 -10.07 -23.74 3.79
C GLY A 196 -9.31 -24.97 3.31
N THR A 197 -9.74 -25.50 2.17
CA THR A 197 -9.09 -26.59 1.47
C THR A 197 -8.22 -26.02 0.36
N VAL A 198 -6.98 -26.49 0.26
CA VAL A 198 -6.04 -26.05 -0.78
C VAL A 198 -6.52 -26.50 -2.15
N THR A 199 -6.78 -25.55 -3.03
CA THR A 199 -7.15 -25.80 -4.44
C THR A 199 -5.95 -25.65 -5.37
N TYR A 200 -4.99 -24.79 -5.00
CA TYR A 200 -3.77 -24.57 -5.77
C TYR A 200 -2.60 -24.29 -4.81
N ILE A 201 -1.44 -24.84 -5.12
CA ILE A 201 -0.15 -24.51 -4.51
C ILE A 201 0.91 -24.41 -5.60
N ALA A 202 1.73 -23.35 -5.57
CA ALA A 202 2.78 -23.14 -6.54
C ALA A 202 3.87 -24.20 -6.42
N PRO A 203 4.41 -24.74 -7.54
CA PRO A 203 5.57 -25.62 -7.51
C PRO A 203 6.81 -24.90 -6.97
N PRO A 204 7.84 -25.62 -6.51
CA PRO A 204 9.11 -24.99 -6.14
C PRO A 204 9.71 -24.19 -7.32
N GLY A 205 10.16 -22.97 -7.05
CA GLY A 205 10.71 -22.08 -8.06
C GLY A 205 10.84 -20.63 -7.57
N ASN A 206 11.23 -19.75 -8.48
CA ASN A 206 11.40 -18.33 -8.18
C ASN A 206 10.09 -17.57 -8.38
N TYR A 207 9.71 -16.81 -7.36
CA TYR A 207 8.48 -16.02 -7.33
C TYR A 207 8.73 -14.64 -6.73
N THR A 208 8.00 -13.67 -7.19
CA THR A 208 7.95 -12.33 -6.58
C THR A 208 6.99 -12.29 -5.41
N VAL A 209 7.03 -11.22 -4.62
CA VAL A 209 6.13 -11.05 -3.47
C VAL A 209 4.65 -10.89 -3.87
N LYS A 210 4.36 -10.55 -5.13
CA LYS A 210 2.99 -10.38 -5.67
C LYS A 210 2.42 -11.62 -6.34
N ASP A 211 3.26 -12.61 -6.63
CA ASP A 211 2.81 -13.82 -7.31
C ASP A 211 1.91 -14.67 -6.43
N LYS A 212 0.91 -15.29 -7.05
CA LYS A 212 0.00 -16.22 -6.39
C LYS A 212 0.74 -17.52 -6.05
N ILE A 213 0.84 -17.82 -4.76
CA ILE A 213 1.52 -19.01 -4.25
C ILE A 213 0.54 -20.08 -3.80
N LEU A 214 -0.53 -19.68 -3.14
CA LEU A 214 -1.53 -20.61 -2.59
C LEU A 214 -2.93 -20.09 -2.91
N GLU A 215 -3.86 -20.99 -3.18
CA GLU A 215 -5.29 -20.71 -3.23
C GLU A 215 -6.02 -21.69 -2.31
N THR A 216 -6.90 -21.17 -1.49
CA THR A 216 -7.77 -21.99 -0.65
C THR A 216 -9.23 -21.71 -0.97
N GLU A 217 -10.08 -22.71 -0.83
CA GLU A 217 -11.51 -22.61 -0.96
C GLU A 217 -12.18 -22.92 0.36
N PHE A 218 -13.03 -22.02 0.81
CA PHE A 218 -13.87 -22.21 1.99
C PHE A 218 -15.26 -21.66 1.74
N ASP A 219 -16.27 -22.49 1.96
CA ASP A 219 -17.69 -22.15 1.77
C ASP A 219 -18.00 -21.58 0.37
N GLY A 220 -17.35 -22.16 -0.67
CA GLY A 220 -17.50 -21.72 -2.06
C GLY A 220 -16.75 -20.43 -2.42
N GLN A 221 -16.06 -19.80 -1.47
CA GLN A 221 -15.22 -18.64 -1.72
C GLN A 221 -13.76 -19.03 -1.86
N LYS A 222 -13.13 -18.57 -2.94
CA LYS A 222 -11.72 -18.76 -3.21
C LYS A 222 -10.92 -17.56 -2.72
N THR A 223 -9.87 -17.83 -1.97
CA THR A 223 -8.96 -16.81 -1.46
C THR A 223 -7.54 -17.12 -1.93
N GLU A 224 -6.89 -16.12 -2.51
CA GLU A 224 -5.52 -16.21 -3.00
C GLU A 224 -4.54 -15.65 -1.97
N TYR A 225 -3.40 -16.31 -1.84
CA TYR A 225 -2.31 -15.90 -0.96
C TYR A 225 -1.02 -15.77 -1.76
N THR A 226 -0.26 -14.74 -1.40
CA THR A 226 1.04 -14.41 -1.99
C THR A 226 2.13 -14.57 -0.94
N LEU A 227 3.39 -14.32 -1.30
CA LEU A 227 4.50 -14.27 -0.33
C LEU A 227 4.40 -13.07 0.62
N LYS A 228 3.66 -12.03 0.21
CA LYS A 228 3.40 -10.84 1.02
C LYS A 228 2.26 -11.11 1.99
N GLN A 229 2.48 -10.79 3.25
CA GLN A 229 1.46 -10.81 4.30
C GLN A 229 1.26 -9.40 4.84
N VAL A 230 0.01 -9.01 5.05
CA VAL A 230 -0.33 -7.76 5.73
C VAL A 230 -0.75 -8.12 7.15
N GLN A 231 0.06 -7.72 8.12
CA GLN A 231 -0.27 -7.90 9.53
C GLN A 231 -0.84 -6.61 10.10
N LEU A 232 -2.05 -6.70 10.63
CA LEU A 232 -2.70 -5.61 11.34
C LEU A 232 -1.91 -5.27 12.60
N THR A 233 -1.57 -4.00 12.73
CA THR A 233 -1.24 -3.24 13.93
C THR A 233 0.18 -3.35 14.48
N MET A 234 0.95 -2.31 14.23
CA MET A 234 2.14 -1.98 15.03
C MET A 234 1.81 -1.80 16.54
N TYR A 235 0.59 -1.44 16.89
CA TYR A 235 0.20 -1.11 18.26
C TYR A 235 0.26 -2.30 19.23
N TYR A 236 -0.03 -3.51 18.74
CA TYR A 236 0.01 -4.71 19.60
C TYR A 236 1.43 -5.17 19.91
N TYR A 237 2.38 -4.94 19.02
CA TYR A 237 3.77 -5.38 19.22
C TYR A 237 4.53 -4.48 20.18
N ILE A 238 4.30 -3.18 20.16
CA ILE A 238 4.93 -2.23 21.08
C ILE A 238 4.45 -2.48 22.51
N VAL A 239 3.16 -2.74 22.72
CA VAL A 239 2.60 -3.02 24.05
C VAL A 239 3.08 -4.36 24.60
N GLN A 240 3.23 -5.41 23.77
CA GLN A 240 3.74 -6.70 24.23
C GLN A 240 5.26 -6.71 24.53
N THR A 241 6.05 -5.88 23.84
CA THR A 241 7.50 -5.82 24.06
C THR A 241 7.87 -5.01 25.31
N TYR A 242 6.97 -4.15 25.81
CA TYR A 242 7.18 -3.34 27.03
C TYR A 242 6.51 -3.90 28.30
N ILE A 243 5.83 -5.06 28.22
CA ILE A 243 5.14 -5.68 29.36
C ILE A 243 5.83 -7.00 29.80
N ILE A 244 6.95 -7.38 29.21
CA ILE A 244 7.77 -8.50 29.68
C ILE A 244 9.06 -7.99 30.31
#